data_c14293a879915f8a54bf66c2b7df078c
#
_entry.id   c14293a879915f8a54bf66c2b7df078c
#
_cell.length_a   1.000
_cell.length_b   1.000
_cell.length_c   1.000
_cell.angle_alpha   90.00
_cell.angle_beta   90.00
_cell.angle_gamma   90.00
#
_symmetry.space_group_name_H-M   'P 1'
#
loop_
_entity.id
_entity.type
_entity.pdbx_description
1 polymer ?
#
loop_
_entity_poly.entity_id
_entity_poly.type
_entity_poly.pdbx_seq_one_letter_code
_entity_poly.pdbx_strand_id
1 'polypeptide(L)'
;CSLLFAERNEGSVPQNPIGILAHPFCFESTPIINVKGMTSELIIDVQPKEISIALLEDKSLVEYQSESKAASFSVGNIYVAKVKKLMPGLNACFVDVGYERDAFLHYLDLGTQYSSYEKYLKQVQSDRKKLFPITKATRLPDLKKDGSVQNVLKVGQEVLVQVVKEPISTKGPRLTCDLSFAGRYMVLMPFQEKVSVSSKIKKGEERTRLKQLVQSIKPKNFGVIVRT
;
A
#
# COMPACT_ATOMS: atom_id res chain seq x y z
N CYS A 1 19.14 2.58 7.40
CA CYS A 1 18.53 3.47 6.42
C CYS A 1 17.96 4.69 7.17
N SER A 2 18.57 5.86 7.01
CA SER A 2 18.11 7.10 7.63
C SER A 2 17.24 7.84 6.62
N LEU A 3 16.00 8.17 7.02
CA LEU A 3 15.10 9.02 6.22
C LEU A 3 15.36 10.48 6.62
N LEU A 4 15.85 11.29 5.70
CA LEU A 4 15.93 12.73 5.85
C LEU A 4 14.77 13.39 5.11
N PHE A 5 13.91 14.10 5.84
CA PHE A 5 12.87 14.95 5.27
C PHE A 5 13.37 16.38 5.19
N ALA A 6 13.28 16.98 4.00
CA ALA A 6 13.39 18.42 3.84
C ALA A 6 11.99 18.97 3.52
N GLU A 7 11.30 19.51 4.52
CA GLU A 7 10.13 20.38 4.32
C GLU A 7 10.61 21.82 4.14
N ARG A 8 10.31 22.42 2.99
CA ARG A 8 10.29 23.87 2.86
C ARG A 8 8.86 24.35 3.08
N ASN A 9 8.65 25.01 4.20
CA ASN A 9 7.42 25.74 4.48
C ASN A 9 7.48 27.11 3.78
N GLU A 10 6.66 27.34 2.76
CA GLU A 10 6.25 28.68 2.36
C GLU A 10 4.79 28.67 1.95
N GLY A 11 3.96 29.35 2.75
CA GLY A 11 2.76 30.06 2.34
C GLY A 11 1.49 29.27 2.07
N SER A 12 0.53 29.42 2.98
CA SER A 12 -0.95 29.36 2.83
C SER A 12 -1.55 28.20 2.03
N VAL A 13 -2.11 27.26 2.78
CA VAL A 13 -2.90 26.10 2.31
C VAL A 13 -4.33 26.53 2.02
N PRO A 14 -4.91 26.21 0.83
CA PRO A 14 -6.37 26.11 0.68
C PRO A 14 -6.79 24.73 1.23
N GLN A 15 -7.83 24.76 2.06
CA GLN A 15 -8.44 23.58 2.66
C GLN A 15 -9.03 22.67 1.57
N ASN A 16 -8.43 21.53 1.35
CA ASN A 16 -9.03 20.42 0.64
C ASN A 16 -9.33 19.29 1.63
N PRO A 17 -10.57 18.80 1.71
CA PRO A 17 -11.01 17.91 2.77
C PRO A 17 -10.79 16.42 2.48
N ILE A 18 -9.75 15.99 1.82
CA ILE A 18 -9.39 14.56 1.75
C ILE A 18 -7.89 14.46 1.67
N GLY A 19 -7.28 14.26 2.84
CA GLY A 19 -5.85 14.09 2.95
C GLY A 19 -5.38 12.78 2.32
N ILE A 20 -4.49 12.90 1.33
CA ILE A 20 -3.62 11.80 0.94
C ILE A 20 -2.78 11.48 2.16
N LEU A 21 -3.02 10.33 2.80
CA LEU A 21 -2.14 9.80 3.84
C LEU A 21 -0.88 9.21 3.17
N ALA A 22 -0.05 10.09 2.61
CA ALA A 22 1.36 9.77 2.39
C ALA A 22 2.06 9.90 3.75
N HIS A 23 1.80 8.96 4.68
CA HIS A 23 2.63 8.85 5.86
C HIS A 23 3.80 7.93 5.54
N PRO A 24 5.03 8.38 5.81
CA PRO A 24 6.19 7.54 5.67
C PRO A 24 6.06 6.34 6.59
N PHE A 25 6.17 5.14 6.03
CA PHE A 25 6.38 3.94 6.82
C PHE A 25 7.70 4.08 7.57
N CYS A 26 7.63 4.48 8.84
CA CYS A 26 8.77 4.37 9.73
C CYS A 26 9.01 2.88 10.00
N PHE A 27 9.94 2.27 9.28
CA PHE A 27 10.51 0.99 9.67
C PHE A 27 11.35 1.21 10.92
N GLU A 28 10.85 0.80 12.10
CA GLU A 28 11.74 0.53 13.21
C GLU A 28 12.73 -0.54 12.75
N SER A 29 14.01 -0.21 12.81
CA SER A 29 15.13 -1.05 12.44
C SER A 29 15.10 -2.38 13.19
N THR A 30 14.55 -3.41 12.58
CA THR A 30 15.01 -4.77 12.82
C THR A 30 16.46 -4.85 12.36
N PRO A 31 17.34 -5.56 13.06
CA PRO A 31 18.76 -5.59 12.69
C PRO A 31 18.91 -6.09 11.26
N ILE A 32 19.21 -5.17 10.38
CA ILE A 32 19.71 -5.48 9.05
C ILE A 32 21.01 -6.22 9.29
N ILE A 33 21.12 -7.41 8.74
CA ILE A 33 22.40 -8.15 8.68
C ILE A 33 23.41 -7.15 8.13
N ASN A 34 24.31 -6.73 9.00
CA ASN A 34 25.34 -5.76 8.72
C ASN A 34 26.31 -6.39 7.71
N VAL A 35 26.02 -6.28 6.43
CA VAL A 35 27.01 -6.49 5.38
C VAL A 35 27.93 -5.30 5.50
N LYS A 36 29.13 -5.54 5.97
CA LYS A 36 30.18 -4.61 6.30
C LYS A 36 30.18 -3.37 5.39
N GLY A 37 29.69 -2.22 5.91
CA GLY A 37 30.13 -0.93 5.42
C GLY A 37 29.25 -0.17 4.42
N MET A 38 28.21 -0.76 3.78
CA MET A 38 27.35 0.00 2.86
C MET A 38 26.25 0.76 3.62
N THR A 39 26.23 2.08 3.44
CA THR A 39 25.15 2.93 3.95
C THR A 39 24.17 3.19 2.81
N SER A 40 22.89 2.83 3.01
CA SER A 40 21.82 3.16 2.06
C SER A 40 20.93 4.25 2.63
N GLU A 41 20.74 5.31 1.87
CA GLU A 41 19.94 6.49 2.22
C GLU A 41 18.82 6.65 1.18
N LEU A 42 17.58 6.81 1.65
CA LEU A 42 16.44 7.14 0.81
C LEU A 42 16.06 8.60 1.04
N ILE A 43 16.20 9.42 0.01
CA ILE A 43 15.84 10.83 0.02
C ILE A 43 14.53 11.01 -0.73
N ILE A 44 13.56 11.67 -0.11
CA ILE A 44 12.27 12.00 -0.71
C ILE A 44 12.07 13.49 -0.62
N ASP A 45 12.01 14.15 -1.77
CA ASP A 45 11.69 15.58 -1.88
C ASP A 45 10.28 15.75 -2.44
N VAL A 46 9.44 16.47 -1.70
CA VAL A 46 8.02 16.66 -2.02
C VAL A 46 7.78 18.12 -2.39
N GLN A 47 7.69 18.39 -3.69
CA GLN A 47 7.32 19.68 -4.23
C GLN A 47 5.79 19.75 -4.52
N PRO A 48 5.19 20.94 -4.69
CA PRO A 48 3.74 21.06 -4.98
C PRO A 48 3.27 20.30 -6.22
N LYS A 49 4.12 20.17 -7.24
CA LYS A 49 3.79 19.55 -8.53
C LYS A 49 4.47 18.20 -8.77
N GLU A 50 5.47 17.85 -7.98
CA GLU A 50 6.38 16.74 -8.23
C GLU A 50 6.86 16.11 -6.94
N ILE A 51 7.08 14.81 -6.95
CA ILE A 51 7.76 14.07 -5.88
C ILE A 51 9.00 13.44 -6.49
N SER A 52 10.17 13.79 -5.96
CA SER A 52 11.45 13.21 -6.35
C SER A 52 11.94 12.24 -5.29
N ILE A 53 12.31 11.04 -5.71
CA ILE A 53 12.79 9.97 -4.84
C ILE A 53 14.18 9.55 -5.31
N ALA A 54 15.16 9.61 -4.44
CA ALA A 54 16.54 9.22 -4.72
C ALA A 54 17.01 8.16 -3.73
N LEU A 55 17.57 7.08 -4.23
CA LEU A 55 18.28 6.07 -3.45
C LEU A 55 19.79 6.30 -3.61
N LEU A 56 20.47 6.51 -2.48
CA LEU A 56 21.92 6.60 -2.43
C LEU A 56 22.50 5.37 -1.74
N GLU A 57 23.60 4.86 -2.27
CA GLU A 57 24.44 3.86 -1.62
C GLU A 57 25.86 4.43 -1.52
N ASP A 58 26.40 4.45 -0.30
CA ASP A 58 27.70 5.07 0.01
C ASP A 58 27.84 6.49 -0.57
N LYS A 59 26.78 7.31 -0.43
CA LYS A 59 26.67 8.68 -0.97
C LYS A 59 26.66 8.78 -2.50
N SER A 60 26.63 7.67 -3.21
CA SER A 60 26.46 7.64 -4.67
C SER A 60 25.02 7.42 -5.04
N LEU A 61 24.51 8.19 -6.00
CA LEU A 61 23.14 8.04 -6.52
C LEU A 61 23.02 6.74 -7.32
N VAL A 62 22.17 5.82 -6.84
CA VAL A 62 21.93 4.51 -7.47
C VAL A 62 20.65 4.51 -8.27
N GLU A 63 19.60 5.14 -7.75
CA GLU A 63 18.30 5.20 -8.40
C GLU A 63 17.67 6.57 -8.16
N TYR A 64 17.06 7.12 -9.20
CA TYR A 64 16.31 8.37 -9.15
C TYR A 64 14.97 8.16 -9.86
N GLN A 65 13.89 8.59 -9.21
CA GLN A 65 12.54 8.59 -9.76
C GLN A 65 11.91 9.94 -9.51
N SER A 66 11.15 10.42 -10.47
CA SER A 66 10.33 11.61 -10.35
C SER A 66 8.90 11.28 -10.77
N GLU A 67 7.96 11.67 -9.94
CA GLU A 67 6.53 11.47 -10.16
C GLU A 67 5.79 12.80 -10.13
N SER A 68 4.98 13.06 -11.14
CA SER A 68 4.10 14.22 -11.16
C SER A 68 2.91 14.00 -10.22
N LYS A 69 2.61 14.96 -9.35
CA LYS A 69 1.39 14.94 -8.51
C LYS A 69 0.09 15.07 -9.32
N ALA A 70 0.17 15.44 -10.60
CA ALA A 70 -1.01 15.52 -11.48
C ALA A 70 -1.59 14.14 -11.84
N ALA A 71 -0.83 13.06 -11.68
CA ALA A 71 -1.28 11.68 -11.93
C ALA A 71 -2.08 11.12 -10.74
N SER A 72 -3.21 11.77 -10.39
CA SER A 72 -4.15 11.22 -9.43
C SER A 72 -4.87 10.00 -10.02
N PHE A 73 -5.14 8.99 -9.19
CA PHE A 73 -5.84 7.74 -9.54
C PHE A 73 -5.09 6.78 -10.46
N SER A 74 -3.75 6.87 -10.52
CA SER A 74 -2.91 5.88 -11.18
C SER A 74 -2.92 4.54 -10.45
N VAL A 75 -2.69 3.46 -11.22
CA VAL A 75 -2.59 2.09 -10.68
C VAL A 75 -1.54 2.04 -9.56
N GLY A 76 -1.92 1.46 -8.43
CA GLY A 76 -1.07 1.36 -7.25
C GLY A 76 -1.30 2.44 -6.20
N ASN A 77 -1.92 3.58 -6.55
CA ASN A 77 -2.26 4.62 -5.58
C ASN A 77 -3.24 4.11 -4.53
N ILE A 78 -3.04 4.52 -3.27
CA ILE A 78 -3.83 4.07 -2.12
C ILE A 78 -4.58 5.25 -1.52
N TYR A 79 -5.87 5.02 -1.23
CA TYR A 79 -6.78 6.02 -0.66
C TYR A 79 -7.53 5.46 0.53
N VAL A 80 -7.88 6.34 1.47
CA VAL A 80 -8.98 6.12 2.40
C VAL A 80 -10.24 6.64 1.74
N ALA A 81 -11.16 5.74 1.43
CA ALA A 81 -12.34 6.02 0.63
C ALA A 81 -13.60 5.74 1.41
N LYS A 82 -14.73 6.36 1.03
CA LYS A 82 -16.01 6.21 1.72
C LYS A 82 -17.00 5.44 0.86
N VAL A 83 -17.61 4.39 1.42
CA VAL A 83 -18.64 3.61 0.74
C VAL A 83 -19.89 4.48 0.52
N LYS A 84 -20.27 4.72 -0.73
CA LYS A 84 -21.43 5.54 -1.11
C LYS A 84 -22.70 4.71 -1.26
N LYS A 85 -22.61 3.59 -1.99
CA LYS A 85 -23.77 2.78 -2.34
C LYS A 85 -23.39 1.32 -2.43
N LEU A 86 -24.23 0.46 -1.84
CA LEU A 86 -24.12 -1.00 -2.02
C LEU A 86 -24.95 -1.45 -3.22
N MET A 87 -24.42 -2.40 -3.98
CA MET A 87 -25.07 -3.00 -5.15
C MET A 87 -25.13 -4.52 -4.96
N PRO A 88 -26.13 -5.02 -4.20
CA PRO A 88 -26.22 -6.44 -3.85
C PRO A 88 -26.29 -7.38 -5.05
N GLY A 89 -27.04 -6.98 -6.08
CA GLY A 89 -27.18 -7.80 -7.30
C GLY A 89 -25.86 -8.01 -8.08
N LEU A 90 -24.87 -7.14 -7.84
CA LEU A 90 -23.52 -7.26 -8.44
C LEU A 90 -22.49 -7.76 -7.41
N ASN A 91 -22.92 -7.99 -6.17
CA ASN A 91 -22.02 -8.24 -5.03
C ASN A 91 -20.87 -7.22 -4.94
N ALA A 92 -21.17 -5.93 -5.11
CA ALA A 92 -20.20 -4.85 -5.23
C ALA A 92 -20.69 -3.58 -4.53
N CYS A 93 -19.84 -2.57 -4.45
CA CYS A 93 -20.22 -1.23 -4.00
C CYS A 93 -19.56 -0.14 -4.84
N PHE A 94 -20.15 1.04 -4.79
CA PHE A 94 -19.53 2.27 -5.25
C PHE A 94 -18.92 3.02 -4.08
N VAL A 95 -17.71 3.56 -4.30
CA VAL A 95 -16.86 4.16 -3.29
C VAL A 95 -16.41 5.54 -3.76
N ASP A 96 -16.45 6.51 -2.86
CA ASP A 96 -15.93 7.85 -3.09
C ASP A 96 -14.44 7.90 -2.75
N VAL A 97 -13.61 8.17 -3.74
CA VAL A 97 -12.16 8.36 -3.61
C VAL A 97 -11.75 9.81 -3.89
N GLY A 98 -12.71 10.72 -4.06
CA GLY A 98 -12.47 12.12 -4.46
C GLY A 98 -12.28 12.30 -5.97
N TYR A 99 -12.63 11.31 -6.78
CA TYR A 99 -12.69 11.44 -8.24
C TYR A 99 -14.09 11.88 -8.69
N GLU A 100 -14.21 12.48 -9.88
CA GLU A 100 -15.48 12.94 -10.44
C GLU A 100 -16.56 11.85 -10.49
N ARG A 101 -16.14 10.61 -10.65
CA ARG A 101 -17.02 9.44 -10.73
C ARG A 101 -16.70 8.46 -9.62
N ASP A 102 -17.76 7.84 -9.10
CA ASP A 102 -17.63 6.85 -8.03
C ASP A 102 -16.81 5.65 -8.52
N ALA A 103 -15.87 5.22 -7.70
CA ALA A 103 -15.02 4.07 -7.96
C ALA A 103 -15.77 2.77 -7.68
N PHE A 104 -15.42 1.70 -8.39
CA PHE A 104 -16.04 0.39 -8.29
C PHE A 104 -15.19 -0.57 -7.43
N LEU A 105 -15.81 -1.19 -6.43
CA LEU A 105 -15.20 -2.19 -5.56
C LEU A 105 -16.09 -3.43 -5.50
N HIS A 106 -15.62 -4.55 -6.04
CA HIS A 106 -16.33 -5.82 -5.99
C HIS A 106 -16.00 -6.58 -4.69
N TYR A 107 -16.92 -7.42 -4.21
CA TYR A 107 -16.71 -8.23 -2.99
C TYR A 107 -15.41 -9.03 -3.03
N LEU A 108 -15.10 -9.69 -4.15
CA LEU A 108 -13.87 -10.46 -4.29
C LEU A 108 -12.60 -9.59 -4.27
N ASP A 109 -12.72 -8.32 -4.61
CA ASP A 109 -11.61 -7.35 -4.57
C ASP A 109 -11.36 -6.79 -3.15
N LEU A 110 -12.21 -7.14 -2.15
CA LEU A 110 -11.91 -6.86 -0.74
C LEU A 110 -10.68 -7.64 -0.25
N GLY A 111 -10.40 -8.78 -0.86
CA GLY A 111 -9.32 -9.65 -0.44
C GLY A 111 -9.61 -10.40 0.86
N THR A 112 -8.84 -11.45 1.13
CA THR A 112 -9.04 -12.29 2.32
C THR A 112 -8.71 -11.56 3.62
N GLN A 113 -7.83 -10.55 3.57
CA GLN A 113 -7.34 -9.82 4.74
C GLN A 113 -8.14 -8.54 5.07
N TYR A 114 -9.28 -8.33 4.43
CA TYR A 114 -10.10 -7.12 4.59
C TYR A 114 -10.38 -6.77 6.06
N SER A 115 -10.78 -7.75 6.87
CA SER A 115 -11.07 -7.53 8.30
C SER A 115 -9.86 -7.01 9.08
N SER A 116 -8.66 -7.44 8.71
CA SER A 116 -7.40 -6.95 9.30
C SER A 116 -7.13 -5.49 8.90
N TYR A 117 -7.35 -5.13 7.65
CA TYR A 117 -7.23 -3.75 7.17
C TYR A 117 -8.26 -2.81 7.80
N GLU A 118 -9.51 -3.25 7.93
CA GLU A 118 -10.57 -2.47 8.59
C GLU A 118 -10.23 -2.17 10.05
N LYS A 119 -9.81 -3.18 10.81
CA LYS A 119 -9.37 -3.01 12.20
C LYS A 119 -8.18 -2.06 12.29
N TYR A 120 -7.19 -2.24 11.42
CA TYR A 120 -6.00 -1.41 11.37
C TYR A 120 -6.34 0.06 11.08
N LEU A 121 -7.20 0.32 10.07
CA LEU A 121 -7.64 1.67 9.74
C LEU A 121 -8.33 2.35 10.93
N LYS A 122 -9.26 1.67 11.61
CA LYS A 122 -9.93 2.19 12.81
C LYS A 122 -8.94 2.52 13.93
N GLN A 123 -7.93 1.69 14.13
CA GLN A 123 -6.91 1.88 15.15
C GLN A 123 -6.02 3.10 14.84
N VAL A 124 -5.58 3.25 13.59
CA VAL A 124 -4.79 4.43 13.18
C VAL A 124 -5.60 5.72 13.26
N GLN A 125 -6.89 5.68 12.96
CA GLN A 125 -7.77 6.84 13.05
C GLN A 125 -8.10 7.25 14.48
N SER A 126 -8.17 6.30 15.41
CA SER A 126 -8.47 6.59 16.83
C SER A 126 -7.36 7.36 17.54
N ASP A 127 -6.12 7.20 17.11
CA ASP A 127 -4.96 7.90 17.69
C ASP A 127 -4.00 8.37 16.58
N ARG A 128 -4.35 9.47 15.92
CA ARG A 128 -3.56 10.04 14.81
C ARG A 128 -2.17 10.53 15.21
N LYS A 129 -1.91 10.73 16.50
CA LYS A 129 -0.60 11.18 17.01
C LYS A 129 0.36 10.01 17.21
N LYS A 130 -0.14 8.78 17.24
CA LYS A 130 0.65 7.59 17.51
C LYS A 130 0.85 6.77 16.25
N LEU A 131 2.10 6.63 15.83
CA LEU A 131 2.45 5.70 14.74
C LEU A 131 2.19 4.27 15.22
N PHE A 132 1.33 3.57 14.48
CA PHE A 132 1.05 2.17 14.76
C PHE A 132 1.54 1.31 13.58
N PRO A 133 2.71 0.66 13.68
CA PRO A 133 3.26 -0.11 12.57
C PRO A 133 2.45 -1.40 12.33
N ILE A 134 2.26 -1.75 11.07
CA ILE A 134 1.55 -2.98 10.65
C ILE A 134 2.16 -4.24 11.29
N THR A 135 3.48 -4.23 11.54
CA THR A 135 4.18 -5.34 12.20
C THR A 135 3.65 -5.67 13.60
N LYS A 136 3.05 -4.68 14.29
CA LYS A 136 2.41 -4.84 15.60
C LYS A 136 0.89 -5.03 15.51
N ALA A 137 0.30 -4.93 14.32
CA ALA A 137 -1.12 -5.09 14.12
C ALA A 137 -1.57 -6.55 14.28
N THR A 138 -2.78 -6.75 14.77
CA THR A 138 -3.37 -8.09 14.91
C THR A 138 -4.00 -8.50 13.59
N ARG A 139 -3.56 -9.63 13.04
CA ARG A 139 -4.23 -10.28 11.92
C ARG A 139 -5.53 -10.93 12.39
N LEU A 140 -6.59 -10.72 11.66
CA LEU A 140 -7.90 -11.33 11.88
C LEU A 140 -8.12 -12.52 10.92
N PRO A 141 -9.11 -13.38 11.19
CA PRO A 141 -9.48 -14.48 10.29
C PRO A 141 -9.80 -13.98 8.89
N ASP A 142 -9.48 -14.81 7.91
CA ASP A 142 -9.66 -14.52 6.50
C ASP A 142 -11.14 -14.35 6.13
N LEU A 143 -11.46 -13.36 5.30
CA LEU A 143 -12.78 -13.16 4.74
C LEU A 143 -13.11 -14.31 3.78
N LYS A 144 -14.32 -14.88 3.91
CA LYS A 144 -14.79 -15.96 3.04
C LYS A 144 -15.08 -15.42 1.64
N LYS A 145 -14.72 -16.18 0.60
CA LYS A 145 -14.93 -15.79 -0.80
C LYS A 145 -16.38 -15.85 -1.27
N ASP A 146 -17.18 -16.65 -0.64
CA ASP A 146 -18.62 -16.89 -0.91
C ASP A 146 -19.56 -15.95 -0.15
N GLY A 147 -19.02 -14.89 0.45
CA GLY A 147 -19.79 -13.91 1.19
C GLY A 147 -20.50 -12.87 0.33
N SER A 148 -21.26 -11.99 0.99
CA SER A 148 -21.98 -10.87 0.38
C SER A 148 -21.46 -9.54 0.87
N VAL A 149 -21.40 -8.57 -0.04
CA VAL A 149 -20.98 -7.20 0.26
C VAL A 149 -21.79 -6.56 1.38
N GLN A 150 -23.09 -6.84 1.48
CA GLN A 150 -24.00 -6.29 2.50
C GLN A 150 -23.66 -6.76 3.92
N ASN A 151 -23.04 -7.94 4.05
CA ASN A 151 -22.68 -8.50 5.36
C ASN A 151 -21.37 -7.94 5.87
N VAL A 152 -20.58 -7.27 5.00
CA VAL A 152 -19.23 -6.84 5.30
C VAL A 152 -19.09 -5.32 5.29
N LEU A 153 -19.78 -4.65 4.35
CA LEU A 153 -19.70 -3.20 4.18
C LEU A 153 -20.99 -2.50 4.54
N LYS A 154 -20.87 -1.27 5.01
CA LYS A 154 -21.98 -0.36 5.29
C LYS A 154 -21.81 0.95 4.53
N VAL A 155 -22.92 1.56 4.11
CA VAL A 155 -22.88 2.91 3.52
C VAL A 155 -22.31 3.90 4.53
N GLY A 156 -21.43 4.77 4.07
CA GLY A 156 -20.73 5.72 4.91
C GLY A 156 -19.45 5.18 5.59
N GLN A 157 -19.19 3.89 5.50
CA GLN A 157 -17.99 3.27 6.06
C GLN A 157 -16.75 3.71 5.28
N GLU A 158 -15.67 4.01 6.00
CA GLU A 158 -14.36 4.25 5.41
C GLU A 158 -13.61 2.94 5.20
N VAL A 159 -12.95 2.83 4.04
CA VAL A 159 -12.20 1.65 3.61
C VAL A 159 -10.86 2.07 3.01
N LEU A 160 -9.83 1.27 3.27
CA LEU A 160 -8.52 1.46 2.66
C LEU A 160 -8.50 0.71 1.33
N VAL A 161 -8.25 1.45 0.25
CA VAL A 161 -8.35 0.93 -1.12
C VAL A 161 -7.14 1.29 -1.96
N GLN A 162 -6.82 0.44 -2.93
CA GLN A 162 -5.78 0.65 -3.93
C GLN A 162 -6.40 0.62 -5.33
N VAL A 163 -5.93 1.49 -6.21
CA VAL A 163 -6.37 1.52 -7.61
C VAL A 163 -5.74 0.36 -8.37
N VAL A 164 -6.56 -0.47 -8.98
CA VAL A 164 -6.14 -1.60 -9.85
C VAL A 164 -6.32 -1.30 -11.33
N LYS A 165 -7.28 -0.43 -11.65
CA LYS A 165 -7.47 0.10 -13.00
C LYS A 165 -7.83 1.57 -12.92
N GLU A 166 -7.17 2.35 -13.75
CA GLU A 166 -7.42 3.78 -13.88
C GLU A 166 -8.83 4.05 -14.41
N PRO A 167 -9.39 5.23 -14.15
CA PRO A 167 -10.67 5.63 -14.71
C PRO A 167 -10.57 5.66 -16.25
N ILE A 168 -11.61 5.17 -16.93
CA ILE A 168 -11.66 5.13 -18.38
C ILE A 168 -12.98 5.74 -18.85
N SER A 169 -12.92 6.80 -19.64
CA SER A 169 -14.07 7.47 -20.23
C SER A 169 -15.15 7.84 -19.17
N THR A 170 -16.29 7.18 -19.20
CA THR A 170 -17.41 7.43 -18.28
C THR A 170 -17.40 6.61 -17.00
N LYS A 171 -16.38 5.74 -16.81
CA LYS A 171 -16.30 4.85 -15.64
C LYS A 171 -15.23 5.33 -14.67
N GLY A 172 -15.56 5.30 -13.38
CA GLY A 172 -14.62 5.55 -12.29
C GLY A 172 -13.57 4.42 -12.19
N PRO A 173 -12.53 4.63 -11.36
CA PRO A 173 -11.47 3.65 -11.17
C PRO A 173 -11.99 2.35 -10.55
N ARG A 174 -11.33 1.21 -10.85
CA ARG A 174 -11.56 -0.04 -10.15
C ARG A 174 -10.59 -0.17 -8.99
N LEU A 175 -11.10 -0.59 -7.84
CA LEU A 175 -10.37 -0.66 -6.59
C LEU A 175 -10.22 -2.09 -6.08
N THR A 176 -9.25 -2.27 -5.19
CA THR A 176 -9.09 -3.44 -4.33
C THR A 176 -8.74 -3.01 -2.90
N CYS A 177 -9.14 -3.82 -1.89
CA CYS A 177 -8.63 -3.70 -0.53
C CYS A 177 -7.46 -4.65 -0.27
N ASP A 178 -7.11 -5.52 -1.21
CA ASP A 178 -5.92 -6.39 -1.11
C ASP A 178 -4.68 -5.62 -1.55
N LEU A 179 -4.11 -4.88 -0.60
CA LEU A 179 -3.01 -3.95 -0.86
C LEU A 179 -1.72 -4.67 -1.24
N SER A 180 -1.01 -4.12 -2.20
CA SER A 180 0.28 -4.60 -2.64
C SER A 180 1.24 -3.46 -2.98
N PHE A 181 2.48 -3.58 -2.54
CA PHE A 181 3.54 -2.61 -2.82
C PHE A 181 4.54 -3.24 -3.77
N ALA A 182 4.44 -2.87 -5.03
CA ALA A 182 5.27 -3.41 -6.09
C ALA A 182 6.62 -2.69 -6.15
N GLY A 183 7.69 -3.35 -5.73
CA GLY A 183 9.06 -2.94 -5.96
C GLY A 183 9.66 -3.60 -7.21
N ARG A 184 10.91 -3.25 -7.49
CA ARG A 184 11.65 -3.79 -8.65
C ARG A 184 11.80 -5.30 -8.60
N TYR A 185 12.22 -5.84 -7.47
CA TYR A 185 12.52 -7.26 -7.29
C TYR A 185 11.51 -8.02 -6.44
N MET A 186 10.67 -7.33 -5.71
CA MET A 186 9.72 -7.92 -4.77
C MET A 186 8.40 -7.15 -4.76
N VAL A 187 7.33 -7.86 -4.39
CA VAL A 187 6.05 -7.25 -4.02
C VAL A 187 5.81 -7.56 -2.55
N LEU A 188 5.56 -6.52 -1.75
CA LEU A 188 5.15 -6.65 -0.36
C LEU A 188 3.63 -6.63 -0.24
N MET A 189 3.07 -7.52 0.56
CA MET A 189 1.63 -7.63 0.80
C MET A 189 1.36 -7.62 2.31
N PRO A 190 0.79 -6.53 2.86
CA PRO A 190 0.45 -6.47 4.28
C PRO A 190 -0.56 -7.54 4.69
N PHE A 191 -0.51 -7.95 5.96
CA PHE A 191 -1.35 -8.97 6.58
C PHE A 191 -1.31 -10.35 5.92
N GLN A 192 -0.44 -10.57 4.95
CA GLN A 192 -0.13 -11.87 4.42
C GLN A 192 1.14 -12.42 5.07
N GLU A 193 1.35 -13.74 5.03
CA GLU A 193 2.55 -14.36 5.60
C GLU A 193 3.33 -15.17 4.57
N LYS A 194 2.69 -15.46 3.45
CA LYS A 194 3.24 -16.35 2.43
C LYS A 194 4.39 -15.68 1.68
N VAL A 195 5.50 -16.41 1.56
CA VAL A 195 6.58 -16.08 0.63
C VAL A 195 6.42 -16.90 -0.64
N SER A 196 6.32 -16.22 -1.76
CA SER A 196 6.19 -16.82 -3.09
C SER A 196 7.33 -16.37 -3.99
N VAL A 197 7.70 -17.20 -4.96
CA VAL A 197 8.75 -16.89 -5.94
C VAL A 197 8.15 -17.02 -7.33
N SER A 198 8.46 -16.06 -8.20
CA SER A 198 7.95 -16.02 -9.58
C SER A 198 8.11 -17.37 -10.28
N SER A 199 7.10 -17.80 -11.03
CA SER A 199 7.14 -19.04 -11.83
C SER A 199 8.18 -18.99 -12.96
N LYS A 200 8.62 -17.78 -13.33
CA LYS A 200 9.69 -17.60 -14.33
C LYS A 200 11.05 -18.12 -13.84
N ILE A 201 11.28 -18.18 -12.53
CA ILE A 201 12.48 -18.81 -11.96
C ILE A 201 12.24 -20.32 -11.93
N LYS A 202 12.80 -21.04 -12.90
CA LYS A 202 12.51 -22.47 -13.11
C LYS A 202 13.36 -23.41 -12.24
N LYS A 203 14.59 -23.00 -11.85
CA LYS A 203 15.51 -23.84 -11.07
C LYS A 203 14.98 -24.02 -9.64
N GLY A 204 14.68 -25.25 -9.22
CA GLY A 204 14.09 -25.58 -7.92
C GLY A 204 14.96 -25.15 -6.73
N GLU A 205 16.27 -25.39 -6.83
CA GLU A 205 17.26 -24.99 -5.81
C GLU A 205 17.27 -23.47 -5.60
N GLU A 206 17.29 -22.70 -6.69
CA GLU A 206 17.27 -21.25 -6.62
C GLU A 206 15.95 -20.71 -6.03
N ARG A 207 14.81 -21.31 -6.37
CA ARG A 207 13.52 -20.98 -5.75
C ARG A 207 13.53 -21.21 -4.25
N THR A 208 14.11 -22.33 -3.81
CA THR A 208 14.23 -22.68 -2.39
C THR A 208 15.15 -21.70 -1.67
N ARG A 209 16.31 -21.42 -2.25
CA ARG A 209 17.29 -20.44 -1.72
C ARG A 209 16.66 -19.06 -1.54
N LEU A 210 16.00 -18.52 -2.57
CA LEU A 210 15.34 -17.21 -2.53
C LEU A 210 14.21 -17.17 -1.51
N LYS A 211 13.42 -18.24 -1.41
CA LYS A 211 12.34 -18.34 -0.42
C LYS A 211 12.90 -18.33 1.01
N GLN A 212 13.94 -19.07 1.30
CA GLN A 212 14.59 -19.09 2.61
C GLN A 212 15.20 -17.74 2.96
N LEU A 213 15.91 -17.11 2.01
CA LEU A 213 16.49 -15.78 2.19
C LEU A 213 15.42 -14.75 2.54
N VAL A 214 14.34 -14.68 1.74
CA VAL A 214 13.26 -13.72 1.99
C VAL A 214 12.54 -14.04 3.30
N GLN A 215 12.32 -15.30 3.63
CA GLN A 215 11.70 -15.71 4.89
C GLN A 215 12.50 -15.26 6.12
N SER A 216 13.82 -15.20 6.04
CA SER A 216 14.68 -14.76 7.15
C SER A 216 14.69 -13.25 7.37
N ILE A 217 14.39 -12.44 6.33
CA ILE A 217 14.48 -10.98 6.39
C ILE A 217 13.13 -10.28 6.36
N LYS A 218 12.05 -10.96 5.93
CA LYS A 218 10.72 -10.32 5.79
C LYS A 218 10.20 -9.83 7.13
N PRO A 219 9.54 -8.66 7.16
CA PRO A 219 8.86 -8.17 8.35
C PRO A 219 7.70 -9.09 8.75
N LYS A 220 7.37 -9.09 10.04
CA LYS A 220 6.16 -9.75 10.55
C LYS A 220 4.91 -9.12 9.92
N ASN A 221 3.87 -9.92 9.68
CA ASN A 221 2.62 -9.51 9.04
C ASN A 221 2.76 -9.05 7.57
N PHE A 222 3.84 -9.43 6.89
CA PHE A 222 3.97 -9.19 5.46
C PHE A 222 4.18 -10.49 4.69
N GLY A 223 3.47 -10.63 3.60
CA GLY A 223 3.78 -11.59 2.55
C GLY A 223 4.71 -10.97 1.52
N VAL A 224 5.45 -11.81 0.81
CA VAL A 224 6.39 -11.37 -0.22
C VAL A 224 6.28 -12.23 -1.46
N ILE A 225 6.25 -11.58 -2.62
CA ILE A 225 6.43 -12.25 -3.92
C ILE A 225 7.76 -11.79 -4.50
N VAL A 226 8.69 -12.72 -4.70
CA VAL A 226 9.96 -12.45 -5.40
C VAL A 226 9.68 -12.40 -6.90
N ARG A 227 10.08 -11.30 -7.54
CA ARG A 227 9.94 -11.07 -9.00
C ARG A 227 11.20 -11.47 -9.75
N THR A 228 11.11 -11.47 -11.06
CA THR A 228 12.24 -11.60 -12.00
C THR A 228 12.49 -10.28 -12.65
#